data_819c434997afb67178b37839a81701ea
#
_entry.id   819c434997afb67178b37839a81701ea
#
_cell.length_a   1.000
_cell.length_b   1.000
_cell.length_c   1.000
_cell.angle_alpha   90.00
_cell.angle_beta   90.00
_cell.angle_gamma   90.00
#
_symmetry.space_group_name_H-M   'P 1'
#
loop_
_entity.id
_entity.type
_entity.pdbx_description
1 polymer ?
#
loop_
_entity_poly.entity_id
_entity_poly.type
_entity_poly.pdbx_seq_one_letter_code
_entity_poly.pdbx_strand_id
1 'polypeptide(L)'
;MVFPYMHLLKIKKLKKLNYKYMKDLKKDNLYKKDFPKNHKFIFDNNVASVFEDMVSRSVPGYEFLIENIGVMSKKFYQQNTVIYDLGSSLCACSLSILEKLKNIEVQICAVDSSKAMIDICKKNINRKEIKFIQSDILDIDIKNTSIVILNLTLQFISLEKRTYLLEKIFSNLNKNGVIIITEKIKIDKTSDDIFFKNFHDFFKENNGYSKEEIDRKKIALAETMIIETEKKHEDRFRDIGCKKFYKWFQCYNFVSWVLIK
;
A
#
# COMPACT_ATOMS: atom_id res chain seq x y z
N MET A 1 -26.08 -11.25 27.32
CA MET A 1 -24.62 -11.49 27.26
C MET A 1 -24.34 -12.48 26.12
N VAL A 2 -24.37 -12.04 24.83
CA VAL A 2 -24.07 -12.86 23.64
C VAL A 2 -23.41 -11.94 22.60
N PHE A 3 -22.09 -11.72 22.68
CA PHE A 3 -21.35 -10.95 21.68
C PHE A 3 -19.92 -11.44 21.39
N PRO A 4 -19.62 -12.74 21.22
CA PRO A 4 -18.32 -13.11 20.63
C PRO A 4 -18.41 -13.70 19.21
N TYR A 5 -19.55 -14.23 18.78
CA TYR A 5 -19.60 -15.00 17.53
C TYR A 5 -19.70 -14.18 16.23
N MET A 6 -20.28 -12.98 16.29
CA MET A 6 -20.42 -12.13 15.07
C MET A 6 -19.08 -11.54 14.58
N HIS A 7 -18.10 -11.35 15.45
CA HIS A 7 -16.79 -10.82 15.07
C HIS A 7 -15.95 -11.85 14.30
N LEU A 8 -15.97 -13.11 14.72
CA LEU A 8 -15.26 -14.20 14.06
C LEU A 8 -15.79 -14.51 12.64
N LEU A 9 -17.09 -14.36 12.42
CA LEU A 9 -17.70 -14.54 11.10
C LEU A 9 -17.36 -13.38 10.14
N LYS A 10 -17.24 -12.14 10.65
CA LYS A 10 -16.76 -10.99 9.84
C LYS A 10 -15.30 -11.15 9.44
N ILE A 11 -14.44 -11.61 10.33
CA ILE A 11 -13.00 -11.84 10.03
C ILE A 11 -12.82 -12.96 9.00
N LYS A 12 -13.60 -14.06 9.10
CA LYS A 12 -13.59 -15.13 8.07
C LYS A 12 -14.11 -14.65 6.71
N LYS A 13 -15.05 -13.69 6.69
CA LYS A 13 -15.57 -13.10 5.44
C LYS A 13 -14.58 -12.13 4.80
N LEU A 14 -13.76 -11.45 5.61
CA LEU A 14 -12.67 -10.58 5.15
C LEU A 14 -11.55 -11.37 4.46
N LYS A 15 -11.12 -12.50 5.03
CA LYS A 15 -10.17 -13.42 4.38
C LYS A 15 -10.66 -13.93 3.02
N LYS A 16 -11.96 -14.02 2.80
CA LYS A 16 -12.55 -14.43 1.52
C LYS A 16 -12.60 -13.31 0.45
N LEU A 17 -12.54 -12.03 0.82
CA LEU A 17 -12.75 -10.94 -0.15
C LEU A 17 -11.55 -10.73 -1.08
N ASN A 18 -10.34 -10.71 -0.52
CA ASN A 18 -9.12 -10.50 -1.31
C ASN A 18 -8.69 -11.78 -2.06
N TYR A 19 -8.87 -12.97 -1.47
CA TYR A 19 -8.53 -14.26 -2.09
C TYR A 19 -9.45 -14.67 -3.26
N LYS A 20 -10.59 -14.02 -3.45
CA LYS A 20 -11.55 -14.37 -4.51
C LYS A 20 -11.04 -14.07 -5.92
N TYR A 21 -10.12 -13.13 -6.05
CA TYR A 21 -9.65 -12.64 -7.34
C TYR A 21 -8.27 -13.18 -7.74
N MET A 22 -7.50 -13.71 -6.80
CA MET A 22 -6.18 -14.27 -7.06
C MET A 22 -6.23 -15.80 -6.99
N LYS A 23 -6.28 -16.44 -8.15
CA LYS A 23 -6.03 -17.88 -8.27
C LYS A 23 -4.52 -18.10 -8.28
N ASP A 24 -4.04 -19.12 -7.56
CA ASP A 24 -2.65 -19.58 -7.55
C ASP A 24 -1.65 -18.75 -6.70
N LEU A 25 -2.08 -18.22 -5.55
CA LEU A 25 -1.17 -17.60 -4.61
C LEU A 25 -0.15 -18.60 -4.07
N LYS A 26 1.11 -18.27 -4.27
CA LYS A 26 2.23 -19.04 -3.75
C LYS A 26 2.66 -18.48 -2.38
N LYS A 27 3.10 -19.38 -1.51
CA LYS A 27 3.72 -19.00 -0.24
C LYS A 27 5.06 -18.32 -0.52
N ASP A 28 5.32 -17.18 0.15
CA ASP A 28 6.61 -16.50 0.07
C ASP A 28 7.69 -17.35 0.75
N ASN A 29 8.56 -17.92 -0.06
CA ASN A 29 9.73 -18.68 0.34
C ASN A 29 10.98 -18.14 -0.37
N LEU A 30 10.93 -16.92 -0.92
CA LEU A 30 12.00 -16.35 -1.75
C LEU A 30 13.33 -16.26 -1.00
N TYR A 31 13.27 -15.95 0.29
CA TYR A 31 14.46 -15.75 1.12
C TYR A 31 14.85 -16.95 1.97
N LYS A 32 14.24 -18.14 1.74
CA LYS A 32 14.63 -19.39 2.44
C LYS A 32 16.01 -19.88 2.06
N LYS A 33 16.41 -19.70 0.79
CA LYS A 33 17.73 -20.07 0.29
C LYS A 33 18.66 -18.87 0.30
N ASP A 34 19.96 -19.12 0.33
CA ASP A 34 20.95 -18.06 0.24
C ASP A 34 20.83 -17.29 -1.08
N PHE A 35 20.74 -15.99 -0.95
CA PHE A 35 20.83 -15.07 -2.07
C PHE A 35 22.25 -14.49 -2.16
N PRO A 36 22.71 -14.09 -3.37
CA PRO A 36 23.95 -13.32 -3.49
C PRO A 36 23.89 -12.09 -2.55
N LYS A 37 25.00 -11.79 -1.87
CA LYS A 37 25.07 -10.69 -0.87
C LYS A 37 24.64 -9.32 -1.42
N ASN A 38 24.67 -9.14 -2.74
CA ASN A 38 24.31 -7.88 -3.44
C ASN A 38 22.95 -7.96 -4.16
N HIS A 39 22.08 -8.90 -3.77
CA HIS A 39 20.75 -8.99 -4.40
C HIS A 39 19.85 -7.86 -3.91
N LYS A 40 19.53 -6.94 -4.81
CA LYS A 40 18.56 -5.87 -4.57
C LYS A 40 17.13 -6.41 -4.69
N PHE A 41 16.22 -5.87 -3.90
CA PHE A 41 14.80 -6.18 -4.02
C PHE A 41 14.25 -5.58 -5.32
N ILE A 42 13.72 -6.42 -6.18
CA ILE A 42 13.12 -6.03 -7.45
C ILE A 42 11.70 -6.62 -7.52
N PHE A 43 10.73 -5.82 -7.93
CA PHE A 43 9.35 -6.26 -8.14
C PHE A 43 9.21 -7.05 -9.46
N ASP A 44 9.94 -8.17 -9.56
CA ASP A 44 9.96 -9.08 -10.70
C ASP A 44 8.83 -10.16 -10.63
N ASN A 45 8.86 -11.10 -11.56
CA ASN A 45 7.87 -12.21 -11.60
C ASN A 45 7.91 -13.10 -10.34
N ASN A 46 9.08 -13.28 -9.72
CA ASN A 46 9.22 -14.08 -8.52
C ASN A 46 8.51 -13.41 -7.34
N VAL A 47 8.82 -12.13 -7.12
CA VAL A 47 8.19 -11.31 -6.09
C VAL A 47 6.69 -11.20 -6.35
N ALA A 48 6.28 -10.89 -7.57
CA ALA A 48 4.86 -10.74 -7.92
C ALA A 48 4.05 -12.03 -7.66
N SER A 49 4.64 -13.21 -7.88
CA SER A 49 3.96 -14.51 -7.66
C SER A 49 3.65 -14.82 -6.19
N VAL A 50 4.33 -14.20 -5.24
CA VAL A 50 4.20 -14.41 -3.80
C VAL A 50 3.82 -13.14 -3.03
N PHE A 51 3.58 -12.03 -3.72
CA PHE A 51 3.50 -10.69 -3.13
C PHE A 51 2.38 -10.57 -2.08
N GLU A 52 1.23 -11.17 -2.32
CA GLU A 52 0.10 -11.10 -1.38
C GLU A 52 0.41 -11.83 -0.07
N ASP A 53 0.96 -13.05 -0.13
CA ASP A 53 1.42 -13.77 1.05
C ASP A 53 2.55 -13.00 1.75
N MET A 54 3.44 -12.39 0.96
CA MET A 54 4.54 -11.59 1.45
C MET A 54 4.06 -10.38 2.27
N VAL A 55 3.12 -9.58 1.77
CA VAL A 55 2.64 -8.39 2.48
C VAL A 55 1.76 -8.75 3.66
N SER A 56 0.89 -9.76 3.53
CA SER A 56 0.00 -10.20 4.62
C SER A 56 0.78 -10.70 5.83
N ARG A 57 1.92 -11.36 5.62
CA ARG A 57 2.81 -11.83 6.70
C ARG A 57 3.83 -10.80 7.17
N SER A 58 4.06 -9.71 6.41
CA SER A 58 5.10 -8.71 6.73
C SER A 58 4.54 -7.36 7.18
N VAL A 59 3.29 -7.03 6.84
CA VAL A 59 2.69 -5.72 7.16
C VAL A 59 1.60 -5.91 8.21
N PRO A 60 1.84 -5.50 9.46
CA PRO A 60 0.85 -5.63 10.52
C PRO A 60 -0.40 -4.79 10.21
N GLY A 61 -1.57 -5.42 10.35
CA GLY A 61 -2.85 -4.77 10.09
C GLY A 61 -3.18 -4.56 8.60
N TYR A 62 -2.47 -5.21 7.66
CA TYR A 62 -2.63 -5.00 6.21
C TYR A 62 -4.07 -5.16 5.73
N GLU A 63 -4.76 -6.24 6.11
CA GLU A 63 -6.16 -6.48 5.69
C GLU A 63 -7.10 -5.36 6.17
N PHE A 64 -6.94 -4.93 7.43
CA PHE A 64 -7.70 -3.83 8.01
C PHE A 64 -7.43 -2.50 7.29
N LEU A 65 -6.16 -2.23 6.99
CA LEU A 65 -5.72 -1.05 6.24
C LEU A 65 -6.40 -1.00 4.86
N ILE A 66 -6.30 -2.06 4.07
CA ILE A 66 -6.89 -2.16 2.72
C ILE A 66 -8.42 -1.99 2.76
N GLU A 67 -9.10 -2.62 3.72
CA GLU A 67 -10.55 -2.46 3.86
C GLU A 67 -10.94 -1.01 4.14
N ASN A 68 -10.22 -0.34 5.04
CA ASN A 68 -10.55 1.03 5.43
C ASN A 68 -10.14 2.06 4.37
N ILE A 69 -9.12 1.80 3.55
CA ILE A 69 -8.89 2.58 2.32
C ILE A 69 -10.13 2.56 1.43
N GLY A 70 -10.74 1.38 1.22
CA GLY A 70 -12.00 1.27 0.49
C GLY A 70 -13.15 2.03 1.13
N VAL A 71 -13.30 1.97 2.47
CA VAL A 71 -14.34 2.71 3.21
C VAL A 71 -14.16 4.22 3.07
N MET A 72 -12.92 4.72 3.23
CA MET A 72 -12.62 6.16 3.04
C MET A 72 -12.85 6.59 1.60
N SER A 73 -12.47 5.77 0.64
CA SER A 73 -12.71 6.06 -0.77
C SER A 73 -14.21 6.22 -1.04
N LYS A 74 -15.07 5.39 -0.43
CA LYS A 74 -16.52 5.57 -0.55
C LYS A 74 -17.00 6.91 0.03
N LYS A 75 -16.37 7.42 1.08
CA LYS A 75 -16.73 8.71 1.70
C LYS A 75 -16.34 9.90 0.84
N PHE A 76 -15.18 9.85 0.19
CA PHE A 76 -14.59 10.98 -0.51
C PHE A 76 -14.73 10.93 -2.04
N TYR A 77 -15.26 9.83 -2.59
CA TYR A 77 -15.48 9.72 -4.02
C TYR A 77 -16.45 10.79 -4.54
N GLN A 78 -16.06 11.44 -5.61
CA GLN A 78 -16.90 12.41 -6.34
C GLN A 78 -17.29 11.79 -7.69
N GLN A 79 -18.56 11.91 -8.06
CA GLN A 79 -19.05 11.34 -9.32
C GLN A 79 -18.30 11.92 -10.53
N ASN A 80 -18.14 11.09 -11.55
CA ASN A 80 -17.45 11.44 -12.81
C ASN A 80 -15.98 11.84 -12.63
N THR A 81 -15.33 11.37 -11.56
CA THR A 81 -13.89 11.54 -11.33
C THR A 81 -13.15 10.22 -11.46
N VAL A 82 -11.84 10.29 -11.64
CA VAL A 82 -10.94 9.14 -11.67
C VAL A 82 -10.31 8.94 -10.31
N ILE A 83 -10.18 7.70 -9.86
CA ILE A 83 -9.36 7.30 -8.71
C ILE A 83 -8.02 6.81 -9.24
N TYR A 84 -6.91 7.28 -8.66
CA TYR A 84 -5.58 6.78 -8.99
C TYR A 84 -5.03 5.93 -7.83
N ASP A 85 -4.67 4.68 -8.13
CA ASP A 85 -3.96 3.77 -7.24
C ASP A 85 -2.51 3.69 -7.73
N LEU A 86 -1.63 4.49 -7.13
CA LEU A 86 -0.25 4.70 -7.55
C LEU A 86 0.70 3.76 -6.79
N GLY A 87 1.40 2.89 -7.52
CA GLY A 87 2.10 1.74 -6.96
C GLY A 87 1.10 0.65 -6.58
N SER A 88 0.17 0.34 -7.49
CA SER A 88 -1.00 -0.49 -7.23
C SER A 88 -0.66 -1.96 -6.93
N SER A 89 0.57 -2.42 -7.24
CA SER A 89 1.00 -3.81 -7.09
C SER A 89 -0.04 -4.78 -7.68
N LEU A 90 -0.60 -5.67 -6.86
CA LEU A 90 -1.67 -6.61 -7.24
C LEU A 90 -3.08 -6.03 -7.04
N CYS A 91 -3.24 -4.70 -7.00
CA CYS A 91 -4.52 -3.97 -6.97
C CYS A 91 -5.39 -4.21 -5.74
N ALA A 92 -4.81 -4.52 -4.58
CA ALA A 92 -5.59 -4.75 -3.36
C ALA A 92 -6.45 -3.54 -2.97
N CYS A 93 -5.90 -2.31 -3.04
CA CYS A 93 -6.65 -1.06 -2.79
C CYS A 93 -7.76 -0.87 -3.81
N SER A 94 -7.45 -0.98 -5.10
CA SER A 94 -8.42 -0.85 -6.20
C SER A 94 -9.61 -1.81 -6.04
N LEU A 95 -9.35 -3.08 -5.69
CA LEU A 95 -10.40 -4.08 -5.49
C LEU A 95 -11.26 -3.78 -4.26
N SER A 96 -10.64 -3.32 -3.16
CA SER A 96 -11.37 -2.90 -1.95
C SER A 96 -12.28 -1.72 -2.25
N ILE A 97 -11.82 -0.75 -3.04
CA ILE A 97 -12.61 0.41 -3.47
C ILE A 97 -13.82 -0.02 -4.27
N LEU A 98 -13.65 -0.89 -5.26
CA LEU A 98 -14.76 -1.40 -6.07
C LEU A 98 -15.81 -2.11 -5.22
N GLU A 99 -15.37 -2.87 -4.22
CA GLU A 99 -16.29 -3.56 -3.30
C GLU A 99 -17.13 -2.57 -2.49
N LYS A 100 -16.57 -1.42 -2.09
CA LYS A 100 -17.27 -0.39 -1.30
C LYS A 100 -18.10 0.56 -2.16
N LEU A 101 -17.75 0.73 -3.44
CA LEU A 101 -18.46 1.56 -4.42
C LEU A 101 -19.41 0.74 -5.30
N LYS A 102 -19.89 -0.41 -4.85
CA LYS A 102 -20.90 -1.21 -5.55
C LYS A 102 -22.05 -0.33 -6.03
N ASN A 103 -22.49 -0.54 -7.26
CA ASN A 103 -23.58 0.19 -7.90
C ASN A 103 -23.29 1.69 -8.16
N ILE A 104 -22.06 2.13 -8.08
CA ILE A 104 -21.61 3.46 -8.48
C ILE A 104 -20.68 3.30 -9.68
N GLU A 105 -20.93 4.06 -10.73
CA GLU A 105 -19.99 4.11 -11.86
C GLU A 105 -18.69 4.77 -11.41
N VAL A 106 -17.58 4.06 -11.55
CA VAL A 106 -16.26 4.50 -11.10
C VAL A 106 -15.20 4.09 -12.11
N GLN A 107 -14.19 4.93 -12.28
CA GLN A 107 -12.97 4.62 -13.03
C GLN A 107 -11.78 4.66 -12.08
N ILE A 108 -10.97 3.59 -12.11
CA ILE A 108 -9.74 3.47 -11.35
C ILE A 108 -8.58 3.30 -12.31
N CYS A 109 -7.56 4.14 -12.21
CA CYS A 109 -6.27 3.97 -12.86
C CYS A 109 -5.33 3.30 -11.85
N ALA A 110 -5.09 2.00 -12.03
CA ALA A 110 -4.12 1.23 -11.27
C ALA A 110 -2.77 1.29 -11.99
N VAL A 111 -1.82 2.01 -11.39
CA VAL A 111 -0.51 2.32 -11.99
C VAL A 111 0.58 1.61 -11.23
N ASP A 112 1.44 0.89 -11.92
CA ASP A 112 2.64 0.27 -11.35
C ASP A 112 3.77 0.23 -12.39
N SER A 113 5.00 0.46 -11.97
CA SER A 113 6.17 0.35 -12.85
C SER A 113 6.53 -1.09 -13.18
N SER A 114 6.15 -2.04 -12.32
CA SER A 114 6.41 -3.46 -12.50
C SER A 114 5.50 -4.07 -13.57
N LYS A 115 6.10 -4.46 -14.71
CA LYS A 115 5.40 -5.23 -15.73
C LYS A 115 4.82 -6.52 -15.17
N ALA A 116 5.55 -7.20 -14.27
CA ALA A 116 5.12 -8.45 -13.66
C ALA A 116 3.83 -8.30 -12.86
N MET A 117 3.72 -7.23 -12.05
CA MET A 117 2.51 -6.91 -11.28
C MET A 117 1.33 -6.64 -12.22
N ILE A 118 1.52 -5.78 -13.21
CA ILE A 118 0.47 -5.41 -14.18
C ILE A 118 0.00 -6.62 -14.99
N ASP A 119 0.90 -7.51 -15.43
CA ASP A 119 0.54 -8.70 -16.20
C ASP A 119 -0.31 -9.68 -15.36
N ILE A 120 0.04 -9.88 -14.08
CA ILE A 120 -0.76 -10.69 -13.15
C ILE A 120 -2.16 -10.07 -12.95
N CYS A 121 -2.23 -8.75 -12.77
CA CYS A 121 -3.52 -8.06 -12.63
C CYS A 121 -4.39 -8.23 -13.85
N LYS A 122 -3.86 -7.99 -15.05
CA LYS A 122 -4.59 -8.17 -16.34
C LYS A 122 -5.08 -9.59 -16.53
N LYS A 123 -4.30 -10.59 -16.10
CA LYS A 123 -4.67 -12.01 -16.23
C LYS A 123 -5.80 -12.40 -15.27
N ASN A 124 -5.79 -11.87 -14.03
CA ASN A 124 -6.65 -12.37 -12.95
C ASN A 124 -7.85 -11.48 -12.65
N ILE A 125 -7.79 -10.20 -12.98
CA ILE A 125 -8.83 -9.22 -12.63
C ILE A 125 -9.59 -8.81 -13.89
N ASN A 126 -10.81 -9.35 -14.02
CA ASN A 126 -11.73 -8.97 -15.09
C ASN A 126 -12.72 -7.91 -14.57
N ARG A 127 -12.29 -6.65 -14.55
CA ARG A 127 -13.05 -5.50 -14.06
C ARG A 127 -12.86 -4.31 -15.00
N LYS A 128 -13.90 -3.96 -15.74
CA LYS A 128 -13.88 -2.87 -16.71
C LYS A 128 -13.65 -1.48 -16.07
N GLU A 129 -13.94 -1.38 -14.80
CA GLU A 129 -13.77 -0.18 -13.99
C GLU A 129 -12.28 0.12 -13.70
N ILE A 130 -11.38 -0.86 -13.86
CA ILE A 130 -9.94 -0.71 -13.61
C ILE A 130 -9.18 -0.67 -14.91
N LYS A 131 -8.47 0.44 -15.13
CA LYS A 131 -7.47 0.58 -16.19
C LYS A 131 -6.09 0.29 -15.61
N PHE A 132 -5.45 -0.79 -16.05
CA PHE A 132 -4.09 -1.16 -15.65
C PHE A 132 -3.06 -0.43 -16.50
N ILE A 133 -2.18 0.34 -15.89
CA ILE A 133 -1.17 1.18 -16.56
C ILE A 133 0.21 0.78 -16.05
N GLN A 134 1.07 0.28 -16.93
CA GLN A 134 2.48 0.10 -16.63
C GLN A 134 3.21 1.42 -16.89
N SER A 135 3.62 2.11 -15.83
CA SER A 135 4.36 3.38 -15.91
C SER A 135 5.03 3.72 -14.59
N ASP A 136 6.07 4.55 -14.64
CA ASP A 136 6.52 5.27 -13.46
C ASP A 136 5.42 6.25 -13.02
N ILE A 137 5.12 6.28 -11.73
CA ILE A 137 4.10 7.18 -11.16
C ILE A 137 4.48 8.65 -11.28
N LEU A 138 5.77 8.96 -11.47
CA LEU A 138 6.26 10.31 -11.73
C LEU A 138 5.82 10.82 -13.11
N ASP A 139 5.61 9.93 -14.08
CA ASP A 139 5.28 10.26 -15.46
C ASP A 139 3.76 10.31 -15.73
N ILE A 140 2.94 9.86 -14.78
CA ILE A 140 1.48 9.82 -14.95
C ILE A 140 0.89 11.24 -14.95
N ASP A 141 0.12 11.53 -15.97
CA ASP A 141 -0.71 12.74 -16.04
C ASP A 141 -2.00 12.53 -15.23
N ILE A 142 -2.07 13.18 -14.07
CA ILE A 142 -3.20 13.07 -13.14
C ILE A 142 -4.19 14.19 -13.44
N LYS A 143 -5.44 13.81 -13.78
CA LYS A 143 -6.50 14.75 -14.12
C LYS A 143 -7.83 14.32 -13.53
N ASN A 144 -8.67 15.30 -13.21
CA ASN A 144 -10.05 15.10 -12.75
C ASN A 144 -10.14 13.99 -11.68
N THR A 145 -9.40 14.13 -10.59
CA THR A 145 -9.33 13.11 -9.55
C THR A 145 -9.86 13.59 -8.22
N SER A 146 -10.65 12.75 -7.57
CA SER A 146 -11.10 12.96 -6.19
C SER A 146 -10.28 12.15 -5.18
N ILE A 147 -9.62 11.09 -5.61
CA ILE A 147 -8.89 10.19 -4.72
C ILE A 147 -7.60 9.73 -5.38
N VAL A 148 -6.50 9.89 -4.66
CA VAL A 148 -5.20 9.28 -5.01
C VAL A 148 -4.70 8.46 -3.84
N ILE A 149 -4.23 7.25 -4.12
CA ILE A 149 -3.72 6.32 -3.12
C ILE A 149 -2.23 6.09 -3.38
N LEU A 150 -1.44 6.18 -2.31
CA LEU A 150 -0.03 5.81 -2.23
C LEU A 150 0.11 4.85 -1.04
N ASN A 151 -0.17 3.57 -1.25
CA ASN A 151 -0.16 2.58 -0.18
C ASN A 151 1.17 1.81 -0.16
N LEU A 152 2.06 2.16 0.76
CA LEU A 152 3.42 1.63 0.89
C LEU A 152 4.26 1.86 -0.39
N THR A 153 4.09 3.02 -1.02
CA THR A 153 4.67 3.34 -2.33
C THR A 153 5.74 4.41 -2.22
N LEU A 154 5.52 5.48 -1.46
CA LEU A 154 6.42 6.64 -1.42
C LEU A 154 7.81 6.25 -0.91
N GLN A 155 7.91 5.26 -0.03
CA GLN A 155 9.16 4.72 0.49
C GLN A 155 10.09 4.13 -0.58
N PHE A 156 9.59 3.84 -1.78
CA PHE A 156 10.35 3.35 -2.93
C PHE A 156 10.71 4.46 -3.94
N ILE A 157 10.25 5.68 -3.70
CA ILE A 157 10.61 6.86 -4.49
C ILE A 157 11.82 7.54 -3.84
N SER A 158 12.76 7.99 -4.65
CA SER A 158 13.94 8.72 -4.16
C SER A 158 13.52 10.00 -3.41
N LEU A 159 14.27 10.36 -2.37
CA LEU A 159 13.88 11.43 -1.44
C LEU A 159 13.63 12.77 -2.12
N GLU A 160 14.47 13.11 -3.09
CA GLU A 160 14.39 14.37 -3.85
C GLU A 160 13.14 14.49 -4.72
N LYS A 161 12.52 13.35 -5.10
CA LYS A 161 11.33 13.34 -5.96
C LYS A 161 10.01 13.29 -5.19
N ARG A 162 10.03 12.98 -3.89
CA ARG A 162 8.81 12.78 -3.09
C ARG A 162 7.96 14.03 -2.97
N THR A 163 8.58 15.18 -2.68
CA THR A 163 7.87 16.46 -2.57
C THR A 163 7.25 16.85 -3.90
N TYR A 164 8.02 16.77 -5.00
CA TYR A 164 7.53 17.02 -6.35
C TYR A 164 6.33 16.14 -6.71
N LEU A 165 6.41 14.83 -6.42
CA LEU A 165 5.31 13.91 -6.69
C LEU A 165 4.04 14.30 -5.93
N LEU A 166 4.15 14.57 -4.64
CA LEU A 166 3.00 14.95 -3.82
C LEU A 166 2.43 16.31 -4.22
N GLU A 167 3.27 17.29 -4.58
CA GLU A 167 2.84 18.58 -5.11
C GLU A 167 2.08 18.42 -6.42
N LYS A 168 2.61 17.62 -7.35
CA LYS A 168 1.93 17.29 -8.61
C LYS A 168 0.56 16.65 -8.36
N ILE A 169 0.46 15.70 -7.44
CA ILE A 169 -0.80 15.04 -7.10
C ILE A 169 -1.76 16.07 -6.46
N PHE A 170 -1.30 16.80 -5.45
CA PHE A 170 -2.13 17.72 -4.67
C PHE A 170 -2.68 18.87 -5.51
N SER A 171 -1.87 19.44 -6.42
CA SER A 171 -2.34 20.51 -7.33
C SER A 171 -3.41 20.03 -8.30
N ASN A 172 -3.36 18.79 -8.76
CA ASN A 172 -4.33 18.21 -9.69
C ASN A 172 -5.54 17.54 -9.02
N LEU A 173 -5.54 17.43 -7.69
CA LEU A 173 -6.67 16.89 -6.94
C LEU A 173 -7.86 17.87 -6.99
N ASN A 174 -9.05 17.37 -7.15
CA ASN A 174 -10.27 18.18 -7.08
C ASN A 174 -10.47 18.78 -5.68
N LYS A 175 -11.20 19.90 -5.58
CA LYS A 175 -11.58 20.46 -4.27
C LYS A 175 -12.30 19.40 -3.42
N ASN A 176 -11.94 19.30 -2.15
CA ASN A 176 -12.39 18.27 -1.20
C ASN A 176 -12.00 16.83 -1.60
N GLY A 177 -11.13 16.66 -2.58
CA GLY A 177 -10.51 15.37 -2.88
C GLY A 177 -9.46 15.01 -1.84
N VAL A 178 -9.00 13.76 -1.84
CA VAL A 178 -8.08 13.24 -0.84
C VAL A 178 -6.90 12.49 -1.44
N ILE A 179 -5.76 12.57 -0.75
CA ILE A 179 -4.65 11.63 -0.92
C ILE A 179 -4.64 10.73 0.32
N ILE A 180 -4.62 9.43 0.11
CA ILE A 180 -4.43 8.43 1.18
C ILE A 180 -3.01 7.90 1.05
N ILE A 181 -2.19 8.13 2.07
CA ILE A 181 -0.77 7.74 2.07
C ILE A 181 -0.54 6.79 3.23
N THR A 182 0.04 5.63 2.94
CA THR A 182 0.51 4.69 3.98
C THR A 182 1.98 4.42 3.78
N GLU A 183 2.77 4.52 4.85
CA GLU A 183 4.20 4.29 4.80
C GLU A 183 4.70 3.55 6.05
N LYS A 184 5.78 2.81 5.89
CA LYS A 184 6.60 2.39 7.02
C LYS A 184 7.46 3.58 7.44
N ILE A 185 7.51 3.88 8.73
CA ILE A 185 8.26 5.03 9.25
C ILE A 185 9.42 4.61 10.14
N LYS A 186 10.39 5.52 10.28
CA LYS A 186 11.37 5.50 11.33
C LYS A 186 10.81 6.28 12.53
N ILE A 187 10.91 5.72 13.72
CA ILE A 187 10.50 6.41 14.95
C ILE A 187 11.64 7.37 15.37
N ASP A 188 11.29 8.61 15.73
CA ASP A 188 12.31 9.63 16.05
C ASP A 188 13.16 9.27 17.27
N LYS A 189 12.53 8.75 18.32
CA LYS A 189 13.24 8.33 19.53
C LYS A 189 13.88 6.96 19.31
N THR A 190 15.21 6.90 19.44
CA THR A 190 16.02 5.72 19.11
C THR A 190 15.60 4.46 19.88
N SER A 191 15.27 4.57 21.19
CA SER A 191 14.82 3.42 21.99
C SER A 191 13.52 2.83 21.47
N ASP A 192 12.59 3.69 21.08
CA ASP A 192 11.27 3.30 20.58
C ASP A 192 11.38 2.74 19.15
N ASP A 193 12.26 3.28 18.32
CA ASP A 193 12.56 2.77 16.98
C ASP A 193 13.13 1.34 17.05
N ILE A 194 14.07 1.10 17.98
CA ILE A 194 14.61 -0.25 18.23
C ILE A 194 13.52 -1.19 18.71
N PHE A 195 12.68 -0.76 19.66
CA PHE A 195 11.57 -1.57 20.17
C PHE A 195 10.62 -2.00 19.04
N PHE A 196 10.13 -1.04 18.24
CA PHE A 196 9.18 -1.35 17.14
C PHE A 196 9.82 -2.16 16.03
N LYS A 197 11.11 -1.99 15.72
CA LYS A 197 11.84 -2.84 14.78
C LYS A 197 11.88 -4.29 15.25
N ASN A 198 12.27 -4.51 16.51
CA ASN A 198 12.33 -5.85 17.09
C ASN A 198 10.94 -6.49 17.17
N PHE A 199 9.92 -5.71 17.53
CA PHE A 199 8.56 -6.21 17.60
C PHE A 199 7.98 -6.53 16.21
N HIS A 200 8.34 -5.77 15.17
CA HIS A 200 8.00 -6.06 13.80
C HIS A 200 8.71 -7.33 13.28
N ASP A 201 9.93 -7.59 13.69
CA ASP A 201 10.63 -8.83 13.37
C ASP A 201 9.94 -10.02 14.03
N PHE A 202 9.61 -9.91 15.32
CA PHE A 202 8.83 -10.92 16.04
C PHE A 202 7.46 -11.18 15.39
N PHE A 203 6.77 -10.14 14.92
CA PHE A 203 5.54 -10.30 14.16
C PHE A 203 5.73 -11.16 12.90
N LYS A 204 6.81 -10.93 12.14
CA LYS A 204 7.14 -11.74 10.94
C LYS A 204 7.48 -13.18 11.30
N GLU A 205 8.27 -13.39 12.37
CA GLU A 205 8.58 -14.73 12.90
C GLU A 205 7.30 -15.47 13.28
N ASN A 206 6.38 -14.81 13.98
CA ASN A 206 5.09 -15.37 14.39
C ASN A 206 4.17 -15.68 13.19
N ASN A 207 4.40 -15.03 12.03
CA ASN A 207 3.75 -15.33 10.77
C ASN A 207 4.53 -16.34 9.89
N GLY A 208 5.52 -17.02 10.47
CA GLY A 208 6.21 -18.18 9.88
C GLY A 208 7.40 -17.86 8.99
N TYR A 209 8.04 -16.69 9.12
CA TYR A 209 9.38 -16.43 8.59
C TYR A 209 10.44 -16.85 9.59
N SER A 210 11.58 -17.37 9.12
CA SER A 210 12.76 -17.53 9.98
C SER A 210 13.51 -16.21 10.14
N LYS A 211 14.39 -16.12 11.14
CA LYS A 211 15.27 -14.96 11.34
C LYS A 211 16.12 -14.68 10.11
N GLU A 212 16.67 -15.74 9.53
CA GLU A 212 17.52 -15.65 8.33
C GLU A 212 16.74 -15.10 7.13
N GLU A 213 15.49 -15.54 6.93
CA GLU A 213 14.62 -14.99 5.87
C GLU A 213 14.37 -13.49 6.09
N ILE A 214 14.11 -13.09 7.34
CA ILE A 214 13.87 -11.69 7.71
C ILE A 214 15.10 -10.85 7.45
N ASP A 215 16.28 -11.31 7.86
CA ASP A 215 17.53 -10.56 7.72
C ASP A 215 17.95 -10.45 6.25
N ARG A 216 17.85 -11.53 5.47
CA ARG A 216 18.11 -11.49 4.02
C ARG A 216 17.19 -10.49 3.32
N LYS A 217 15.90 -10.49 3.64
CA LYS A 217 14.93 -9.53 3.08
C LYS A 217 15.22 -8.09 3.49
N LYS A 218 15.67 -7.84 4.73
CA LYS A 218 16.11 -6.51 5.16
C LYS A 218 17.30 -6.01 4.33
N ILE A 219 18.30 -6.88 4.12
CA ILE A 219 19.47 -6.56 3.31
C ILE A 219 19.05 -6.21 1.88
N ALA A 220 18.19 -7.03 1.26
CA ALA A 220 17.71 -6.79 -0.10
C ALA A 220 16.93 -5.46 -0.23
N LEU A 221 16.18 -5.06 0.80
CA LEU A 221 15.38 -3.84 0.82
C LEU A 221 16.19 -2.58 1.18
N ALA A 222 17.38 -2.70 1.78
CA ALA A 222 18.10 -1.59 2.38
C ALA A 222 18.42 -0.42 1.43
N GLU A 223 18.68 -0.72 0.15
CA GLU A 223 18.96 0.29 -0.86
C GLU A 223 17.72 0.71 -1.69
N THR A 224 16.64 -0.06 -1.58
CA THR A 224 15.45 0.15 -2.42
C THR A 224 14.34 0.86 -1.64
N MET A 225 14.21 0.57 -0.33
CA MET A 225 13.17 1.12 0.53
C MET A 225 13.79 2.12 1.52
N ILE A 226 13.53 3.40 1.31
CA ILE A 226 14.04 4.49 2.16
C ILE A 226 12.90 5.00 3.03
N ILE A 227 12.93 4.67 4.31
CA ILE A 227 11.94 5.12 5.30
C ILE A 227 12.34 6.46 5.90
N GLU A 228 11.33 7.31 6.17
CA GLU A 228 11.50 8.60 6.84
C GLU A 228 10.72 8.63 8.16
N THR A 229 10.93 9.66 8.96
CA THR A 229 10.16 9.86 10.20
C THR A 229 8.77 10.40 9.91
N GLU A 230 7.84 10.20 10.84
CA GLU A 230 6.50 10.77 10.78
C GLU A 230 6.54 12.28 10.55
N LYS A 231 7.41 12.98 11.31
CA LYS A 231 7.61 14.42 11.17
C LYS A 231 8.00 14.83 9.76
N LYS A 232 8.91 14.10 9.10
CA LYS A 232 9.33 14.40 7.71
C LYS A 232 8.17 14.28 6.72
N HIS A 233 7.30 13.29 6.90
CA HIS A 233 6.09 13.16 6.08
C HIS A 233 5.13 14.34 6.31
N GLU A 234 4.86 14.70 7.57
CA GLU A 234 3.96 15.79 7.89
C GLU A 234 4.50 17.16 7.44
N ASP A 235 5.81 17.40 7.60
CA ASP A 235 6.45 18.64 7.10
C ASP A 235 6.25 18.73 5.58
N ARG A 236 6.48 17.64 4.84
CA ARG A 236 6.22 17.58 3.39
C ARG A 236 4.77 17.83 3.03
N PHE A 237 3.81 17.37 3.83
CA PHE A 237 2.39 17.68 3.59
C PHE A 237 2.10 19.18 3.75
N ARG A 238 2.75 19.84 4.69
CA ARG A 238 2.66 21.30 4.86
C ARG A 238 3.32 22.06 3.71
N ASP A 239 4.49 21.58 3.27
CA ASP A 239 5.25 22.18 2.17
C ASP A 239 4.49 22.21 0.85
N ILE A 240 3.70 21.18 0.55
CA ILE A 240 2.82 21.15 -0.62
C ILE A 240 1.51 21.95 -0.45
N GLY A 241 1.35 22.69 0.64
CA GLY A 241 0.18 23.51 0.92
C GLY A 241 -1.02 22.77 1.51
N CYS A 242 -0.87 21.50 1.92
CA CYS A 242 -1.95 20.76 2.58
C CYS A 242 -2.15 21.24 4.01
N LYS A 243 -3.30 21.90 4.27
CA LYS A 243 -3.66 22.42 5.60
C LYS A 243 -4.42 21.42 6.47
N LYS A 244 -5.01 20.38 5.86
CA LYS A 244 -5.85 19.39 6.54
C LYS A 244 -5.38 18.00 6.23
N PHE A 245 -4.66 17.42 7.17
CA PHE A 245 -4.28 16.01 7.11
C PHE A 245 -4.47 15.36 8.48
N TYR A 246 -4.81 14.08 8.47
CA TYR A 246 -5.10 13.33 9.68
C TYR A 246 -4.46 11.96 9.62
N LYS A 247 -3.77 11.57 10.69
CA LYS A 247 -3.34 10.19 10.91
C LYS A 247 -4.56 9.39 11.35
N TRP A 248 -4.94 8.38 10.58
CA TRP A 248 -6.13 7.57 10.85
C TRP A 248 -5.82 6.10 11.18
N PHE A 249 -4.59 5.66 10.88
CA PHE A 249 -4.13 4.32 11.17
C PHE A 249 -2.67 4.36 11.63
N GLN A 250 -2.37 3.55 12.63
CA GLN A 250 -1.01 3.22 13.01
C GLN A 250 -0.99 1.80 13.58
N CYS A 251 -0.08 0.98 13.05
CA CYS A 251 0.23 -0.33 13.60
C CYS A 251 1.75 -0.51 13.60
N TYR A 252 2.34 -0.58 14.79
CA TYR A 252 3.79 -0.50 15.01
C TYR A 252 4.38 0.76 14.35
N ASN A 253 5.27 0.57 13.38
CA ASN A 253 5.89 1.61 12.58
C ASN A 253 5.31 1.70 11.16
N PHE A 254 4.06 1.31 10.97
CA PHE A 254 3.27 1.55 9.76
C PHE A 254 2.19 2.56 10.06
N VAL A 255 2.18 3.65 9.31
CA VAL A 255 1.28 4.79 9.55
C VAL A 255 0.55 5.13 8.27
N SER A 256 -0.73 5.50 8.39
CA SER A 256 -1.50 6.01 7.27
C SER A 256 -2.13 7.35 7.58
N TRP A 257 -2.05 8.26 6.61
CA TRP A 257 -2.66 9.58 6.64
C TRP A 257 -3.68 9.75 5.53
N VAL A 258 -4.64 10.63 5.77
CA VAL A 258 -5.51 11.20 4.74
C VAL A 258 -5.26 12.70 4.67
N LEU A 259 -4.92 13.19 3.48
CA LEU A 259 -4.70 14.60 3.17
C LEU A 259 -5.92 15.10 2.38
N ILE A 260 -6.48 16.26 2.78
CA ILE A 260 -7.70 16.82 2.16
C ILE A 260 -7.35 18.16 1.49
N LYS A 261 -7.72 18.31 0.22
CA LYS A 261 -7.56 19.55 -0.55
C LYS A 261 -8.65 20.58 -0.24
#